data_c4f23bc52cdb541d226bd21835ad38c9
#
_entry.id   c4f23bc52cdb541d226bd21835ad38c9
#
_cell.length_a   1.000
_cell.length_b   1.000
_cell.length_c   1.000
_cell.angle_alpha   90.00
_cell.angle_beta   90.00
_cell.angle_gamma   90.00
#
_symmetry.space_group_name_H-M   'P 1'
#
loop_
_entity.id
_entity.type
_entity.pdbx_description
1 polymer ?
#
loop_
_entity_poly.entity_id
_entity_poly.type
_entity_poly.pdbx_seq_one_letter_code
_entity_poly.pdbx_strand_id
1 'polypeptide(L)'
;MSETAANPAKDERRKEILDAAFAEFTDRGYAGASMAAIARRAQASKETLYAWFENKETLFNTVFESRLAGMVSRVSDVAAQEPSPAVVLPVIAEDVIRFMLTIAPLNQAMGVGEPSAQARRLVGRTIAEERGRFVDYLLRCRSQGLIAFDDDAFELVSLFVAMAEGEWTLRLATGQIDALTDQMIADHARRVTRIFLKGVAP
;
A
#
# COMPACT_ATOMS: atom_id res chain seq x y z
N MET A 1 -10.23 -10.13 -31.46
CA MET A 1 -9.74 -9.84 -30.10
C MET A 1 -10.15 -8.40 -29.81
N SER A 2 -11.28 -8.21 -29.14
CA SER A 2 -11.84 -6.86 -28.89
C SER A 2 -11.16 -6.30 -27.65
N GLU A 3 -10.32 -5.31 -27.87
CA GLU A 3 -9.79 -4.41 -26.85
C GLU A 3 -10.96 -3.64 -26.23
N THR A 4 -11.30 -3.97 -25.01
CA THR A 4 -12.40 -3.31 -24.28
C THR A 4 -11.92 -1.89 -23.98
N ALA A 5 -12.33 -0.93 -24.79
CA ALA A 5 -12.05 0.48 -24.60
C ALA A 5 -12.41 0.86 -23.15
N ALA A 6 -11.44 1.43 -22.43
CA ALA A 6 -11.65 1.98 -21.09
C ALA A 6 -12.84 2.95 -21.13
N ASN A 7 -13.82 2.74 -20.28
CA ASN A 7 -14.95 3.66 -20.10
C ASN A 7 -14.66 4.55 -18.88
N PRO A 8 -14.17 5.78 -19.07
CA PRO A 8 -13.72 6.64 -17.98
C PRO A 8 -14.79 6.87 -16.91
N ALA A 9 -16.07 6.95 -17.30
CA ALA A 9 -17.17 7.12 -16.36
C ALA A 9 -17.41 5.86 -15.50
N LYS A 10 -17.18 4.66 -16.06
CA LYS A 10 -17.29 3.40 -15.33
C LYS A 10 -16.12 3.23 -14.38
N ASP A 11 -14.92 3.63 -14.77
CA ASP A 11 -13.70 3.55 -13.95
C ASP A 11 -13.77 4.52 -12.77
N GLU A 12 -14.23 5.76 -12.99
CA GLU A 12 -14.46 6.74 -11.93
C GLU A 12 -15.54 6.24 -10.96
N ARG A 13 -16.63 5.70 -11.48
CA ARG A 13 -17.69 5.13 -10.63
C ARG A 13 -17.21 3.95 -9.80
N ARG A 14 -16.34 3.12 -10.37
CA ARG A 14 -15.72 2.00 -9.67
C ARG A 14 -14.85 2.50 -8.52
N LYS A 15 -14.05 3.54 -8.75
CA LYS A 15 -13.21 4.19 -7.74
C LYS A 15 -14.03 4.76 -6.58
N GLU A 16 -15.12 5.49 -6.86
CA GLU A 16 -16.04 6.00 -5.83
C GLU A 16 -16.59 4.89 -4.93
N ILE A 17 -16.96 3.75 -5.51
CA ILE A 17 -17.44 2.58 -4.75
C ILE A 17 -16.32 2.01 -3.88
N LEU A 18 -15.10 1.89 -4.39
CA LEU A 18 -13.95 1.40 -3.63
C LEU A 18 -13.59 2.35 -2.47
N ASP A 19 -13.68 3.66 -2.68
CA ASP A 19 -13.45 4.66 -1.63
C ASP A 19 -14.52 4.59 -0.53
N ALA A 20 -15.78 4.44 -0.90
CA ALA A 20 -16.87 4.24 0.04
C ALA A 20 -16.75 2.92 0.83
N ALA A 21 -16.32 1.84 0.15
CA ALA A 21 -16.08 0.55 0.77
C ALA A 21 -14.91 0.62 1.76
N PHE A 22 -13.80 1.26 1.36
CA PHE A 22 -12.66 1.51 2.24
C PHE A 22 -13.09 2.22 3.52
N ALA A 23 -13.83 3.33 3.40
CA ALA A 23 -14.31 4.08 4.54
C ALA A 23 -15.25 3.25 5.45
N GLU A 24 -16.13 2.42 4.88
CA GLU A 24 -17.03 1.57 5.67
C GLU A 24 -16.25 0.46 6.41
N PHE A 25 -15.25 -0.15 5.76
CA PHE A 25 -14.37 -1.13 6.40
C PHE A 25 -13.52 -0.50 7.52
N THR A 26 -13.03 0.71 7.33
CA THR A 26 -12.26 1.46 8.34
C THR A 26 -13.11 1.80 9.56
N ASP A 27 -14.35 2.29 9.34
CA ASP A 27 -15.23 2.76 10.42
C ASP A 27 -15.82 1.61 11.24
N ARG A 28 -16.14 0.47 10.61
CA ARG A 28 -16.94 -0.62 11.22
C ARG A 28 -16.23 -1.95 11.32
N GLY A 29 -15.04 -2.03 10.78
CA GLY A 29 -14.33 -3.30 10.63
C GLY A 29 -14.90 -4.18 9.52
N TYR A 30 -14.16 -5.22 9.14
CA TYR A 30 -14.62 -6.18 8.13
C TYR A 30 -15.94 -6.87 8.56
N ALA A 31 -16.04 -7.30 9.84
CA ALA A 31 -17.23 -8.00 10.34
C ALA A 31 -18.48 -7.09 10.37
N GLY A 32 -18.32 -5.84 10.82
CA GLY A 32 -19.43 -4.88 10.96
C GLY A 32 -19.88 -4.23 9.65
N ALA A 33 -19.03 -4.23 8.61
CA ALA A 33 -19.37 -3.70 7.30
C ALA A 33 -20.31 -4.65 6.54
N SER A 34 -21.22 -4.05 5.75
CA SER A 34 -22.15 -4.81 4.90
C SER A 34 -22.23 -4.23 3.49
N MET A 35 -22.48 -5.08 2.48
CA MET A 35 -22.72 -4.65 1.10
C MET A 35 -23.83 -3.59 1.00
N ALA A 36 -24.87 -3.70 1.83
CA ALA A 36 -25.96 -2.73 1.87
C ALA A 36 -25.52 -1.35 2.41
N ALA A 37 -24.68 -1.31 3.43
CA ALA A 37 -24.15 -0.08 4.00
C ALA A 37 -23.17 0.58 3.01
N ILE A 38 -22.31 -0.21 2.35
CA ILE A 38 -21.40 0.27 1.31
C ILE A 38 -22.17 0.84 0.13
N ALA A 39 -23.20 0.14 -0.37
CA ALA A 39 -24.02 0.63 -1.47
C ALA A 39 -24.66 1.99 -1.15
N ARG A 40 -25.24 2.13 0.06
CA ARG A 40 -25.81 3.40 0.53
C ARG A 40 -24.76 4.51 0.61
N ARG A 41 -23.56 4.23 1.15
CA ARG A 41 -22.46 5.20 1.28
C ARG A 41 -21.93 5.64 -0.09
N ALA A 42 -21.86 4.71 -1.04
CA ALA A 42 -21.46 4.95 -2.42
C ALA A 42 -22.57 5.56 -3.29
N GLN A 43 -23.77 5.75 -2.76
CA GLN A 43 -24.96 6.15 -3.54
C GLN A 43 -25.17 5.24 -4.77
N ALA A 44 -24.91 3.94 -4.60
CA ALA A 44 -25.08 2.90 -5.61
C ALA A 44 -26.23 1.97 -5.27
N SER A 45 -26.80 1.29 -6.28
CA SER A 45 -27.74 0.22 -6.02
C SER A 45 -27.03 -1.03 -5.50
N LYS A 46 -27.72 -1.88 -4.75
CA LYS A 46 -27.17 -3.17 -4.31
C LYS A 46 -26.85 -4.06 -5.52
N GLU A 47 -27.68 -4.02 -6.53
CA GLU A 47 -27.51 -4.77 -7.77
C GLU A 47 -26.22 -4.38 -8.48
N THR A 48 -25.91 -3.08 -8.56
CA THR A 48 -24.64 -2.58 -9.10
C THR A 48 -23.46 -3.12 -8.32
N LEU A 49 -23.54 -3.09 -6.98
CA LEU A 49 -22.44 -3.56 -6.13
C LEU A 49 -22.20 -5.06 -6.31
N TYR A 50 -23.26 -5.87 -6.30
CA TYR A 50 -23.15 -7.32 -6.49
C TYR A 50 -22.75 -7.70 -7.91
N ALA A 51 -23.14 -6.92 -8.92
CA ALA A 51 -22.71 -7.15 -10.30
C ALA A 51 -21.18 -6.90 -10.52
N TRP A 52 -20.60 -6.02 -9.73
CA TRP A 52 -19.17 -5.67 -9.86
C TRP A 52 -18.25 -6.43 -8.94
N PHE A 53 -18.71 -6.80 -7.76
CA PHE A 53 -17.86 -7.35 -6.71
C PHE A 53 -18.35 -8.68 -6.13
N GLU A 54 -19.44 -9.26 -6.68
CA GLU A 54 -19.99 -10.56 -6.30
C GLU A 54 -20.32 -10.69 -4.79
N ASN A 55 -19.37 -10.43 -3.91
CA ASN A 55 -19.51 -10.53 -2.46
C ASN A 55 -18.58 -9.54 -1.72
N LYS A 56 -18.75 -9.47 -0.39
CA LYS A 56 -17.98 -8.57 0.48
C LYS A 56 -16.48 -8.86 0.47
N GLU A 57 -16.09 -10.13 0.35
CA GLU A 57 -14.69 -10.54 0.33
C GLU A 57 -14.01 -10.07 -0.96
N THR A 58 -14.63 -10.27 -2.12
CA THR A 58 -14.12 -9.79 -3.41
C THR A 58 -13.98 -8.27 -3.41
N LEU A 59 -14.96 -7.55 -2.84
CA LEU A 59 -14.90 -6.09 -2.70
C LEU A 59 -13.74 -5.68 -1.79
N PHE A 60 -13.56 -6.32 -0.63
CA PHE A 60 -12.46 -6.04 0.30
C PHE A 60 -11.09 -6.25 -0.36
N ASN A 61 -10.91 -7.37 -1.05
CA ASN A 61 -9.67 -7.67 -1.77
C ASN A 61 -9.39 -6.62 -2.86
N THR A 62 -10.42 -6.22 -3.61
CA THR A 62 -10.30 -5.18 -4.64
C THR A 62 -9.93 -3.81 -4.05
N VAL A 63 -10.48 -3.45 -2.89
CA VAL A 63 -10.11 -2.22 -2.15
C VAL A 63 -8.61 -2.27 -1.81
N PHE A 64 -8.15 -3.38 -1.25
CA PHE A 64 -6.75 -3.54 -0.88
C PHE A 64 -5.81 -3.45 -2.08
N GLU A 65 -6.11 -4.17 -3.16
CA GLU A 65 -5.34 -4.14 -4.42
C GLU A 65 -5.29 -2.73 -5.02
N SER A 66 -6.42 -2.02 -5.00
CA SER A 66 -6.50 -0.65 -5.53
C SER A 66 -5.60 0.33 -4.77
N ARG A 67 -5.50 0.17 -3.43
CA ARG A 67 -4.62 1.00 -2.60
C ARG A 67 -3.14 0.71 -2.87
N LEU A 68 -2.79 -0.57 -3.03
CA LEU A 68 -1.43 -0.97 -3.42
C LEU A 68 -1.04 -0.48 -4.81
N ALA A 69 -1.92 -0.64 -5.79
CA ALA A 69 -1.62 -0.26 -7.18
C ALA A 69 -1.23 1.23 -7.32
N GLY A 70 -1.88 2.12 -6.55
CA GLY A 70 -1.55 3.55 -6.54
C GLY A 70 -0.14 3.84 -6.00
N MET A 71 0.34 3.06 -5.03
CA MET A 71 1.70 3.16 -4.48
C MET A 71 2.75 2.71 -5.50
N VAL A 72 2.52 1.55 -6.14
CA VAL A 72 3.46 0.95 -7.10
C VAL A 72 3.69 1.85 -8.30
N SER A 73 2.63 2.47 -8.84
CA SER A 73 2.73 3.36 -10.00
C SER A 73 3.70 4.51 -9.71
N ARG A 74 3.57 5.17 -8.56
CA ARG A 74 4.39 6.32 -8.18
C ARG A 74 5.89 5.96 -8.08
N VAL A 75 6.22 4.84 -7.43
CA VAL A 75 7.62 4.38 -7.30
C VAL A 75 8.19 4.05 -8.66
N SER A 76 7.44 3.35 -9.51
CA SER A 76 7.88 2.98 -10.86
C SER A 76 8.13 4.20 -11.74
N ASP A 77 7.27 5.21 -11.66
CA ASP A 77 7.41 6.46 -12.43
C ASP A 77 8.67 7.23 -12.02
N VAL A 78 8.93 7.35 -10.71
CA VAL A 78 10.14 8.02 -10.21
C VAL A 78 11.40 7.24 -10.58
N ALA A 79 11.39 5.91 -10.42
CA ALA A 79 12.55 5.08 -10.76
C ALA A 79 12.87 5.04 -12.27
N ALA A 80 11.88 5.30 -13.13
CA ALA A 80 12.07 5.39 -14.57
C ALA A 80 12.70 6.74 -14.99
N GLN A 81 12.39 7.83 -14.27
CA GLN A 81 12.89 9.17 -14.58
C GLN A 81 14.26 9.44 -13.96
N GLU A 82 14.51 8.96 -12.75
CA GLU A 82 15.74 9.18 -11.99
C GLU A 82 16.12 7.89 -11.23
N PRO A 83 17.04 7.08 -11.75
CA PRO A 83 17.37 5.80 -11.13
C PRO A 83 18.22 5.92 -9.84
N SER A 84 18.65 7.12 -9.47
CA SER A 84 19.49 7.33 -8.28
C SER A 84 18.81 6.87 -6.99
N PRO A 85 19.45 6.00 -6.18
CA PRO A 85 18.88 5.56 -4.91
C PRO A 85 18.57 6.72 -3.94
N ALA A 86 19.32 7.80 -4.00
CA ALA A 86 19.09 8.98 -3.17
C ALA A 86 17.75 9.69 -3.49
N VAL A 87 17.22 9.52 -4.69
CA VAL A 87 15.93 10.09 -5.14
C VAL A 87 14.79 9.09 -4.97
N VAL A 88 15.00 7.83 -5.34
CA VAL A 88 13.94 6.80 -5.35
C VAL A 88 13.62 6.29 -3.94
N LEU A 89 14.61 6.03 -3.11
CA LEU A 89 14.38 5.47 -1.77
C LEU A 89 13.53 6.34 -0.84
N PRO A 90 13.64 7.69 -0.82
CA PRO A 90 12.71 8.51 -0.06
C PRO A 90 11.24 8.33 -0.50
N VAL A 91 10.99 8.21 -1.80
CA VAL A 91 9.65 7.99 -2.34
C VAL A 91 9.10 6.62 -1.89
N ILE A 92 9.92 5.57 -1.97
CA ILE A 92 9.54 4.24 -1.45
C ILE A 92 9.22 4.32 0.05
N ALA A 93 10.05 4.99 0.85
CA ALA A 93 9.81 5.11 2.29
C ALA A 93 8.52 5.88 2.61
N GLU A 94 8.25 7.00 1.91
CA GLU A 94 6.99 7.73 2.06
C GLU A 94 5.78 6.85 1.71
N ASP A 95 5.86 6.11 0.61
CA ASP A 95 4.76 5.27 0.15
C ASP A 95 4.52 4.09 1.09
N VAL A 96 5.58 3.49 1.67
CA VAL A 96 5.46 2.48 2.74
C VAL A 96 4.72 3.05 3.94
N ILE A 97 5.10 4.23 4.43
CA ILE A 97 4.43 4.88 5.58
C ILE A 97 2.95 5.14 5.26
N ARG A 98 2.65 5.75 4.12
CA ARG A 98 1.28 6.07 3.70
C ARG A 98 0.44 4.82 3.53
N PHE A 99 1.02 3.77 2.97
CA PHE A 99 0.37 2.48 2.84
C PHE A 99 0.05 1.88 4.22
N MET A 100 1.02 1.86 5.15
CA MET A 100 0.80 1.36 6.50
C MET A 100 -0.31 2.14 7.23
N LEU A 101 -0.34 3.46 7.11
CA LEU A 101 -1.41 4.28 7.67
C LEU A 101 -2.78 3.97 7.04
N THR A 102 -2.79 3.65 5.75
CA THR A 102 -4.01 3.31 5.03
C THR A 102 -4.54 1.93 5.42
N ILE A 103 -3.64 0.94 5.63
CA ILE A 103 -4.05 -0.43 5.95
C ILE A 103 -4.16 -0.71 7.45
N ALA A 104 -3.54 0.10 8.31
CA ALA A 104 -3.60 -0.11 9.76
C ALA A 104 -5.04 -0.21 10.30
N PRO A 105 -5.98 0.68 9.92
CA PRO A 105 -7.38 0.54 10.30
C PRO A 105 -8.03 -0.74 9.75
N LEU A 106 -7.69 -1.14 8.52
CA LEU A 106 -8.17 -2.40 7.94
C LEU A 106 -7.62 -3.62 8.67
N ASN A 107 -6.35 -3.60 9.07
CA ASN A 107 -5.74 -4.67 9.86
C ASN A 107 -6.36 -4.78 11.27
N GLN A 108 -6.64 -3.65 11.94
CA GLN A 108 -7.36 -3.65 13.21
C GLN A 108 -8.79 -4.18 13.05
N ALA A 109 -9.44 -3.79 11.95
CA ALA A 109 -10.77 -4.27 11.58
C ALA A 109 -10.80 -5.79 11.31
N MET A 110 -9.69 -6.40 10.91
CA MET A 110 -9.56 -7.84 10.69
C MET A 110 -9.55 -8.67 11.97
N GLY A 111 -9.19 -8.08 13.12
CA GLY A 111 -9.15 -8.77 14.42
C GLY A 111 -10.51 -9.12 15.01
N VAL A 112 -11.61 -8.61 14.44
CA VAL A 112 -13.00 -8.87 14.87
C VAL A 112 -13.80 -9.46 13.71
N GLY A 113 -13.53 -10.70 13.37
CA GLY A 113 -14.14 -11.40 12.24
C GLY A 113 -13.15 -11.53 11.09
N GLU A 114 -12.37 -12.61 11.11
CA GLU A 114 -11.25 -12.82 10.21
C GLU A 114 -11.65 -12.78 8.72
N PRO A 115 -10.89 -12.06 7.87
CA PRO A 115 -10.92 -12.32 6.43
C PRO A 115 -10.57 -13.78 6.20
N SER A 116 -11.15 -14.35 5.16
CA SER A 116 -10.87 -15.74 4.82
C SER A 116 -9.36 -15.98 4.67
N ALA A 117 -8.93 -17.23 4.84
CA ALA A 117 -7.54 -17.60 4.57
C ALA A 117 -7.11 -17.26 3.13
N GLN A 118 -8.06 -17.13 2.21
CA GLN A 118 -7.83 -16.73 0.83
C GLN A 118 -7.50 -15.24 0.74
N ALA A 119 -8.22 -14.35 1.43
CA ALA A 119 -7.94 -12.92 1.49
C ALA A 119 -6.54 -12.65 2.07
N ARG A 120 -6.19 -13.32 3.19
CA ARG A 120 -4.84 -13.21 3.79
C ARG A 120 -3.74 -13.66 2.83
N ARG A 121 -3.95 -14.75 2.08
CA ARG A 121 -2.98 -15.22 1.08
C ARG A 121 -2.82 -14.25 -0.08
N LEU A 122 -3.92 -13.65 -0.55
CA LEU A 122 -3.88 -12.65 -1.62
C LEU A 122 -3.06 -11.43 -1.19
N VAL A 123 -3.37 -10.86 -0.02
CA VAL A 123 -2.62 -9.74 0.58
C VAL A 123 -1.14 -10.08 0.72
N GLY A 124 -0.82 -11.25 1.29
CA GLY A 124 0.57 -11.70 1.46
C GLY A 124 1.31 -11.84 0.13
N ARG A 125 0.65 -12.38 -0.90
CA ARG A 125 1.23 -12.50 -2.24
C ARG A 125 1.52 -11.12 -2.85
N THR A 126 0.57 -10.21 -2.78
CA THR A 126 0.75 -8.85 -3.34
C THR A 126 1.90 -8.11 -2.65
N ILE A 127 2.00 -8.19 -1.31
CA ILE A 127 3.14 -7.62 -0.57
C ILE A 127 4.46 -8.28 -1.00
N ALA A 128 4.48 -9.58 -1.21
CA ALA A 128 5.68 -10.29 -1.66
C ALA A 128 6.11 -9.88 -3.07
N GLU A 129 5.16 -9.69 -3.99
CA GLU A 129 5.42 -9.19 -5.35
C GLU A 129 6.03 -7.79 -5.32
N GLU A 130 5.50 -6.88 -4.48
CA GLU A 130 6.05 -5.52 -4.34
C GLU A 130 7.45 -5.51 -3.74
N ARG A 131 7.69 -6.34 -2.72
CA ARG A 131 9.04 -6.51 -2.17
C ARG A 131 10.01 -7.06 -3.22
N GLY A 132 9.57 -7.99 -4.07
CA GLY A 132 10.35 -8.51 -5.19
C GLY A 132 10.78 -7.40 -6.16
N ARG A 133 9.90 -6.49 -6.53
CA ARG A 133 10.23 -5.32 -7.38
C ARG A 133 11.26 -4.40 -6.74
N PHE A 134 11.17 -4.20 -5.44
CA PHE A 134 12.17 -3.41 -4.71
C PHE A 134 13.53 -4.13 -4.65
N VAL A 135 13.55 -5.45 -4.46
CA VAL A 135 14.76 -6.27 -4.59
C VAL A 135 15.42 -6.09 -5.96
N ASP A 136 14.63 -6.21 -7.03
CA ASP A 136 15.11 -6.02 -8.41
C ASP A 136 15.71 -4.61 -8.60
N TYR A 137 15.11 -3.60 -8.00
CA TYR A 137 15.66 -2.24 -8.03
C TYR A 137 17.01 -2.15 -7.33
N LEU A 138 17.17 -2.70 -6.10
CA LEU A 138 18.44 -2.69 -5.39
C LEU A 138 19.54 -3.47 -6.14
N LEU A 139 19.20 -4.62 -6.73
CA LEU A 139 20.12 -5.41 -7.52
C LEU A 139 20.60 -4.66 -8.77
N ARG A 140 19.72 -3.90 -9.43
CA ARG A 140 20.11 -3.02 -10.54
C ARG A 140 21.04 -1.91 -10.06
N CYS A 141 20.73 -1.23 -8.96
CA CYS A 141 21.62 -0.21 -8.40
C CYS A 141 23.00 -0.76 -8.06
N ARG A 142 23.07 -1.98 -7.48
CA ARG A 142 24.34 -2.67 -7.21
C ARG A 142 25.11 -2.96 -8.49
N SER A 143 24.47 -3.48 -9.53
CA SER A 143 25.11 -3.79 -10.80
C SER A 143 25.65 -2.55 -11.52
N GLN A 144 25.08 -1.38 -11.24
CA GLN A 144 25.51 -0.08 -11.76
C GLN A 144 26.55 0.62 -10.86
N GLY A 145 26.94 0.00 -9.73
CA GLY A 145 27.91 0.59 -8.79
C GLY A 145 27.37 1.78 -8.00
N LEU A 146 26.06 1.98 -7.96
CA LEU A 146 25.42 3.06 -7.20
C LEU A 146 25.33 2.74 -5.70
N ILE A 147 25.30 1.45 -5.35
CA ILE A 147 25.34 0.91 -3.98
C ILE A 147 26.17 -0.36 -3.97
N ALA A 148 26.69 -0.74 -2.79
CA ALA A 148 27.42 -1.99 -2.58
C ALA A 148 26.86 -2.70 -1.33
N PHE A 149 26.67 -4.00 -1.40
CA PHE A 149 26.27 -4.83 -0.29
C PHE A 149 26.58 -6.31 -0.56
N ASP A 150 26.90 -7.05 0.48
CA ASP A 150 27.13 -8.51 0.45
C ASP A 150 25.95 -9.28 1.06
N ASP A 151 25.05 -8.60 1.77
CA ASP A 151 23.85 -9.17 2.39
C ASP A 151 22.85 -9.67 1.34
N ASP A 152 21.91 -10.50 1.78
CA ASP A 152 20.77 -10.87 0.95
C ASP A 152 19.90 -9.65 0.65
N ALA A 153 19.58 -9.44 -0.62
CA ALA A 153 18.84 -8.26 -1.06
C ALA A 153 17.40 -8.20 -0.49
N PHE A 154 16.78 -9.36 -0.23
CA PHE A 154 15.45 -9.41 0.38
C PHE A 154 15.49 -9.01 1.86
N GLU A 155 16.55 -9.42 2.58
CA GLU A 155 16.78 -8.99 3.96
C GLU A 155 17.01 -7.47 4.03
N LEU A 156 17.80 -6.90 3.11
CA LEU A 156 17.98 -5.44 3.03
C LEU A 156 16.68 -4.69 2.75
N VAL A 157 15.84 -5.21 1.85
CA VAL A 157 14.50 -4.64 1.61
C VAL A 157 13.65 -4.73 2.88
N SER A 158 13.69 -5.84 3.59
CA SER A 158 12.94 -6.05 4.83
C SER A 158 13.37 -5.08 5.92
N LEU A 159 14.68 -4.84 6.07
CA LEU A 159 15.23 -3.86 7.00
C LEU A 159 14.84 -2.42 6.61
N PHE A 160 14.92 -2.07 5.33
CA PHE A 160 14.50 -0.75 4.85
C PHE A 160 13.01 -0.49 5.12
N VAL A 161 12.15 -1.45 4.80
CA VAL A 161 10.70 -1.35 5.06
C VAL A 161 10.43 -1.20 6.56
N ALA A 162 11.06 -2.00 7.41
CA ALA A 162 10.92 -1.90 8.86
C ALA A 162 11.37 -0.52 9.41
N MET A 163 12.46 0.03 8.90
CA MET A 163 12.89 1.39 9.26
C MET A 163 11.89 2.46 8.78
N ALA A 164 11.32 2.29 7.58
CA ALA A 164 10.32 3.22 7.05
C ALA A 164 9.01 3.17 7.84
N GLU A 165 8.53 1.96 8.17
CA GLU A 165 7.32 1.77 8.99
C GLU A 165 7.48 2.45 10.36
N GLY A 166 8.63 2.33 11.00
CA GLY A 166 8.92 2.96 12.29
C GLY A 166 7.87 2.62 13.36
N GLU A 167 7.68 3.54 14.33
CA GLU A 167 6.72 3.37 15.42
C GLU A 167 5.42 4.17 15.22
N TRP A 168 5.11 4.61 13.99
CA TRP A 168 4.02 5.55 13.75
C TRP A 168 2.66 5.03 14.19
N THR A 169 2.36 3.76 13.89
CA THR A 169 1.10 3.12 14.29
C THR A 169 0.95 3.06 15.81
N LEU A 170 2.03 2.72 16.52
CA LEU A 170 2.04 2.69 17.99
C LEU A 170 1.88 4.10 18.58
N ARG A 171 2.59 5.08 18.04
CA ARG A 171 2.53 6.47 18.54
C ARG A 171 1.16 7.10 18.34
N LEU A 172 0.49 6.83 17.20
CA LEU A 172 -0.89 7.23 16.97
C LEU A 172 -1.85 6.50 17.94
N ALA A 173 -1.72 5.18 18.07
CA ALA A 173 -2.59 4.37 18.93
C ALA A 173 -2.47 4.73 20.43
N THR A 174 -1.30 5.21 20.87
CA THR A 174 -1.04 5.62 22.27
C THR A 174 -1.25 7.11 22.51
N GLY A 175 -1.68 7.87 21.49
CA GLY A 175 -1.88 9.33 21.64
C GLY A 175 -0.60 10.13 21.84
N GLN A 176 0.58 9.57 21.53
CA GLN A 176 1.84 10.32 21.55
C GLN A 176 1.92 11.36 20.43
N ILE A 177 1.17 11.14 19.36
CA ILE A 177 0.91 12.10 18.30
C ILE A 177 -0.56 11.99 17.88
N ASP A 178 -1.18 13.12 17.54
CA ASP A 178 -2.59 13.17 17.12
C ASP A 178 -2.77 12.80 15.65
N ALA A 179 -1.78 13.14 14.80
CA ALA A 179 -1.77 12.85 13.37
C ALA A 179 -0.35 12.85 12.83
N LEU A 180 -0.13 12.17 11.70
CA LEU A 180 1.08 12.28 10.89
C LEU A 180 0.88 13.34 9.81
N THR A 181 1.76 14.36 9.84
CA THR A 181 1.79 15.37 8.79
C THR A 181 2.66 14.92 7.62
N ASP A 182 2.42 15.47 6.42
CA ASP A 182 3.26 15.21 5.26
C ASP A 182 4.73 15.57 5.50
N GLN A 183 4.99 16.63 6.28
CA GLN A 183 6.34 17.01 6.66
C GLN A 183 7.03 15.95 7.53
N MET A 184 6.34 15.38 8.51
CA MET A 184 6.87 14.30 9.37
C MET A 184 7.21 13.07 8.55
N ILE A 185 6.33 12.69 7.60
CA ILE A 185 6.54 11.56 6.69
C ILE A 185 7.78 11.79 5.85
N ALA A 186 7.88 12.95 5.19
CA ALA A 186 9.00 13.29 4.32
C ALA A 186 10.34 13.37 5.10
N ASP A 187 10.34 13.94 6.31
CA ASP A 187 11.55 14.02 7.15
C ASP A 187 12.02 12.64 7.59
N HIS A 188 11.09 11.76 7.96
CA HIS A 188 11.42 10.39 8.33
C HIS A 188 11.95 9.59 7.13
N ALA A 189 11.29 9.68 5.98
CA ALA A 189 11.70 9.01 4.75
C ALA A 189 13.14 9.41 4.34
N ARG A 190 13.46 10.72 4.39
CA ARG A 190 14.83 11.20 4.15
C ARG A 190 15.83 10.68 5.17
N ARG A 191 15.45 10.61 6.44
CA ARG A 191 16.31 10.08 7.51
C ARG A 191 16.60 8.61 7.31
N VAL A 192 15.58 7.79 7.06
CA VAL A 192 15.71 6.35 6.78
C VAL A 192 16.61 6.12 5.57
N THR A 193 16.34 6.79 4.46
CA THR A 193 17.17 6.70 3.25
C THR A 193 18.63 7.03 3.52
N ARG A 194 18.90 8.11 4.24
CA ARG A 194 20.27 8.51 4.56
C ARG A 194 21.01 7.49 5.42
N ILE A 195 20.31 6.86 6.39
CA ILE A 195 20.89 5.81 7.23
C ILE A 195 21.17 4.57 6.40
N PHE A 196 20.20 4.14 5.60
CA PHE A 196 20.32 2.97 4.75
C PHE A 196 21.46 3.11 3.74
N LEU A 197 21.54 4.23 3.02
CA LEU A 197 22.58 4.49 2.04
C LEU A 197 23.99 4.52 2.64
N LYS A 198 24.14 4.91 3.91
CA LYS A 198 25.44 4.80 4.60
C LYS A 198 25.86 3.36 4.85
N GLY A 199 24.90 2.46 5.01
CA GLY A 199 25.15 1.02 5.21
C GLY A 199 25.47 0.29 3.91
N VAL A 200 25.09 0.84 2.75
CA VAL A 200 25.26 0.23 1.42
C VAL A 200 26.06 1.13 0.47
N ALA A 201 26.86 2.05 1.01
CA ALA A 201 27.73 2.90 0.20
C ALA A 201 28.80 2.07 -0.53
N PRO A 202 29.15 2.40 -1.80
CA PRO A 202 30.21 1.74 -2.54
C PRO A 202 31.58 1.84 -1.87
#